data_310edb9315a490a8a92d9f6700be007c
#
_entry.id   310edb9315a490a8a92d9f6700be007c
#
_cell.length_a   1.000
_cell.length_b   1.000
_cell.length_c   1.000
_cell.angle_alpha   90.00
_cell.angle_beta   90.00
_cell.angle_gamma   90.00
#
_symmetry.space_group_name_H-M   'P 1'
#
loop_
_entity.id
_entity.type
_entity.pdbx_description
1 polymer ?
#
loop_
_entity_poly.entity_id
_entity_poly.type
_entity_poly.pdbx_seq_one_letter_code
_entity_poly.pdbx_strand_id
1 'polypeptide(L)'
;MSHAHISAMSKRLCGHIDMCSFSSKGRSGRISDVLYANATVCDECRERICRLVDKPGAGFHPVALPTLVGRDGAVRWAKDLRLRALRMLGPIMAKLKQSPDPFAAAVLAVYEMLFKITSSAFWIDNRQFSYDRAWVVFEVEHLMRPRPTSTVRLNSSSAFVYWSQVDLSVIAAAKEAAHAVIDVEVVLAASASEPTAPKQAHCAPSIFL
;
A
#
# COMPACT_ATOMS: atom_id res chain seq x y z
N MET A 1 -26.29 -14.50 -21.44
CA MET A 1 -25.54 -15.62 -20.86
C MET A 1 -24.95 -15.15 -19.54
N SER A 2 -25.44 -15.68 -18.43
CA SER A 2 -24.94 -15.33 -17.09
C SER A 2 -23.59 -16.02 -16.89
N HIS A 3 -22.51 -15.22 -16.76
CA HIS A 3 -21.21 -15.78 -16.42
C HIS A 3 -21.24 -16.17 -14.94
N ALA A 4 -21.02 -17.44 -14.65
CA ALA A 4 -20.88 -17.92 -13.29
C ALA A 4 -19.62 -17.26 -12.68
N HIS A 5 -19.83 -16.39 -11.69
CA HIS A 5 -18.74 -15.86 -10.88
C HIS A 5 -18.30 -16.96 -9.90
N ILE A 6 -17.05 -17.35 -9.96
CA ILE A 6 -16.45 -18.27 -9.01
C ILE A 6 -15.83 -17.39 -7.90
N SER A 7 -16.25 -17.62 -6.67
CA SER A 7 -15.66 -16.96 -5.49
C SER A 7 -14.87 -17.98 -4.69
N ALA A 8 -13.71 -17.60 -4.21
CA ALA A 8 -12.86 -18.41 -3.33
C ALA A 8 -12.17 -17.54 -2.29
N MET A 9 -11.89 -18.15 -1.14
CA MET A 9 -11.08 -17.51 -0.11
C MET A 9 -9.63 -17.39 -0.60
N SER A 10 -9.07 -16.19 -0.52
CA SER A 10 -7.69 -15.91 -0.88
C SER A 10 -6.99 -15.11 0.21
N LYS A 11 -5.74 -15.47 0.49
CA LYS A 11 -4.90 -14.68 1.38
C LYS A 11 -4.45 -13.43 0.64
N ARG A 12 -4.72 -12.27 1.21
CA ARG A 12 -4.32 -10.97 0.68
C ARG A 12 -2.89 -10.60 1.08
N LEU A 13 -2.35 -9.58 0.45
CA LEU A 13 -1.02 -9.05 0.75
C LEU A 13 -0.89 -8.56 2.21
N CYS A 14 -1.96 -8.02 2.78
CA CYS A 14 -2.05 -7.62 4.19
C CYS A 14 -2.21 -8.79 5.19
N GLY A 15 -2.19 -10.03 4.72
CA GLY A 15 -2.33 -11.22 5.55
C GLY A 15 -3.77 -11.67 5.80
N HIS A 16 -4.77 -10.81 5.61
CA HIS A 16 -6.18 -11.17 5.75
C HIS A 16 -6.60 -12.20 4.71
N ILE A 17 -7.57 -13.03 5.10
CA ILE A 17 -8.25 -13.97 4.20
C ILE A 17 -9.57 -13.35 3.81
N ASP A 18 -9.78 -13.19 2.51
CA ASP A 18 -10.94 -12.48 1.95
C ASP A 18 -11.59 -13.28 0.82
N MET A 19 -12.89 -13.12 0.66
CA MET A 19 -13.63 -13.72 -0.45
C MET A 19 -13.35 -12.95 -1.74
N CYS A 20 -12.65 -13.57 -2.66
CA CYS A 20 -12.32 -12.97 -3.95
C CYS A 20 -13.18 -13.57 -5.05
N SER A 21 -13.78 -12.72 -5.89
CA SER A 21 -14.49 -13.13 -7.08
C SER A 21 -13.53 -13.21 -8.25
N PHE A 22 -13.54 -14.34 -8.94
CA PHE A 22 -12.66 -14.60 -10.08
C PHE A 22 -13.46 -14.63 -11.38
N SER A 23 -12.92 -14.02 -12.43
CA SER A 23 -13.50 -14.13 -13.75
C SER A 23 -13.26 -15.54 -14.30
N SER A 24 -14.31 -16.21 -14.76
CA SER A 24 -14.29 -17.63 -15.17
C SER A 24 -13.61 -17.88 -16.53
N LYS A 25 -12.72 -17.01 -17.00
CA LYS A 25 -12.06 -17.13 -18.30
C LYS A 25 -10.96 -18.19 -18.33
N GLY A 26 -11.32 -19.44 -18.02
CA GLY A 26 -10.40 -20.57 -18.12
C GLY A 26 -9.37 -20.63 -16.99
N ARG A 27 -8.50 -21.66 -17.05
CA ARG A 27 -7.50 -21.92 -16.00
C ARG A 27 -6.46 -20.81 -15.86
N SER A 28 -5.96 -20.26 -16.97
CA SER A 28 -4.94 -19.21 -16.93
C SER A 28 -5.48 -17.89 -16.35
N GLY A 29 -6.73 -17.54 -16.69
CA GLY A 29 -7.40 -16.36 -16.12
C GLY A 29 -7.56 -16.47 -14.60
N ARG A 30 -7.99 -17.64 -14.11
CA ARG A 30 -8.10 -17.89 -12.65
C ARG A 30 -6.77 -17.80 -11.92
N ILE A 31 -5.69 -18.33 -12.50
CA ILE A 31 -4.35 -18.20 -11.93
C ILE A 31 -3.94 -16.72 -11.84
N SER A 32 -4.20 -15.95 -12.90
CA SER A 32 -3.92 -14.52 -12.91
C SER A 32 -4.70 -13.77 -11.84
N ASP A 33 -5.99 -14.08 -11.68
CA ASP A 33 -6.85 -13.46 -10.67
C ASP A 33 -6.39 -13.78 -9.23
N VAL A 34 -5.97 -15.04 -8.97
CA VAL A 34 -5.39 -15.45 -7.68
C VAL A 34 -4.08 -14.72 -7.41
N LEU A 35 -3.20 -14.62 -8.40
CA LEU A 35 -1.94 -13.88 -8.26
C LEU A 35 -2.19 -12.40 -7.98
N TYR A 36 -3.19 -11.81 -8.64
CA TYR A 36 -3.61 -10.43 -8.37
C TYR A 36 -4.15 -10.27 -6.94
N ALA A 37 -5.03 -11.17 -6.49
CA ALA A 37 -5.57 -11.14 -5.14
C ALA A 37 -4.46 -11.21 -4.08
N ASN A 38 -3.49 -12.13 -4.25
CA ASN A 38 -2.35 -12.28 -3.34
C ASN A 38 -1.35 -11.11 -3.40
N ALA A 39 -1.39 -10.31 -4.47
CA ALA A 39 -0.52 -9.15 -4.66
C ALA A 39 -1.16 -7.81 -4.26
N THR A 40 -2.39 -7.83 -3.75
CA THR A 40 -3.15 -6.65 -3.33
C THR A 40 -3.62 -6.77 -1.88
N VAL A 41 -3.80 -5.62 -1.22
CA VAL A 41 -4.43 -5.58 0.10
C VAL A 41 -5.94 -5.84 -0.03
N CYS A 42 -6.60 -6.29 1.05
CA CYS A 42 -8.05 -6.44 1.08
C CYS A 42 -8.74 -5.05 1.04
N ASP A 43 -10.03 -5.04 0.74
CA ASP A 43 -10.79 -3.79 0.59
C ASP A 43 -10.83 -2.97 1.88
N GLU A 44 -10.91 -3.61 3.04
CA GLU A 44 -10.86 -2.93 4.33
C GLU A 44 -9.51 -2.24 4.58
N CYS A 45 -8.39 -2.94 4.34
CA CYS A 45 -7.06 -2.33 4.46
C CYS A 45 -6.85 -1.22 3.43
N ARG A 46 -7.37 -1.38 2.21
CA ARG A 46 -7.35 -0.34 1.17
C ARG A 46 -8.07 0.91 1.65
N GLU A 47 -9.26 0.75 2.22
CA GLU A 47 -10.04 1.88 2.74
C GLU A 47 -9.35 2.55 3.94
N ARG A 48 -8.66 1.77 4.81
CA ARG A 48 -7.83 2.34 5.89
C ARG A 48 -6.72 3.22 5.32
N ILE A 49 -5.96 2.72 4.33
CA ILE A 49 -4.90 3.50 3.66
C ILE A 49 -5.48 4.78 3.05
N CYS A 50 -6.63 4.68 2.36
CA CYS A 50 -7.29 5.84 1.78
C CYS A 50 -7.65 6.90 2.84
N ARG A 51 -8.23 6.50 3.97
CA ARG A 51 -8.60 7.41 5.08
C ARG A 51 -7.40 8.12 5.70
N LEU A 52 -6.22 7.49 5.71
CA LEU A 52 -5.01 8.11 6.21
C LEU A 52 -4.60 9.36 5.40
N VAL A 53 -4.88 9.36 4.09
CA VAL A 53 -4.45 10.43 3.19
C VAL A 53 -5.57 11.38 2.73
N ASP A 54 -6.83 11.11 3.07
CA ASP A 54 -7.99 11.89 2.62
C ASP A 54 -8.00 13.34 3.14
N LYS A 55 -7.44 13.56 4.33
CA LYS A 55 -7.47 14.89 4.96
C LYS A 55 -6.08 15.25 5.49
N PRO A 56 -5.62 16.48 5.27
CA PRO A 56 -4.39 16.98 5.87
C PRO A 56 -4.51 17.01 7.39
N GLY A 57 -3.37 16.88 8.07
CA GLY A 57 -3.24 17.10 9.51
C GLY A 57 -2.87 18.54 9.85
N ALA A 58 -2.76 18.82 11.15
CA ALA A 58 -2.14 20.04 11.63
C ALA A 58 -0.61 19.93 11.55
N GLY A 59 0.06 21.04 11.21
CA GLY A 59 1.51 21.11 11.14
C GLY A 59 2.09 20.66 9.78
N PHE A 60 3.37 20.41 9.78
CA PHE A 60 4.13 20.09 8.58
C PHE A 60 5.25 19.09 8.90
N HIS A 61 5.39 18.05 8.07
CA HIS A 61 6.48 17.09 8.24
C HIS A 61 7.77 17.63 7.61
N PRO A 62 8.87 17.74 8.36
CA PRO A 62 10.14 18.16 7.80
C PRO A 62 10.69 17.07 6.86
N VAL A 63 10.98 17.44 5.63
CA VAL A 63 11.57 16.56 4.63
C VAL A 63 12.90 17.11 4.15
N ALA A 64 13.96 16.31 4.25
CA ALA A 64 15.23 16.63 3.62
C ALA A 64 15.11 16.45 2.09
N LEU A 65 15.14 17.56 1.36
CA LEU A 65 15.04 17.56 -0.09
C LEU A 65 16.44 17.50 -0.71
N PRO A 66 16.82 16.41 -1.39
CA PRO A 66 18.09 16.33 -2.09
C PRO A 66 18.13 17.30 -3.27
N THR A 67 19.33 17.66 -3.71
CA THR A 67 19.55 18.51 -4.89
C THR A 67 18.99 17.82 -6.14
N LEU A 68 18.23 18.56 -6.94
CA LEU A 68 17.72 18.08 -8.22
C LEU A 68 18.84 18.05 -9.27
N VAL A 69 18.77 17.04 -10.14
CA VAL A 69 19.69 16.82 -11.25
C VAL A 69 18.96 17.00 -12.57
N GLY A 70 19.61 17.68 -13.53
CA GLY A 70 19.06 17.94 -14.86
C GLY A 70 19.64 19.21 -15.48
N ARG A 71 19.04 19.70 -16.57
CA ARG A 71 19.40 20.99 -17.18
C ARG A 71 18.92 22.13 -16.28
N ASP A 72 19.66 23.24 -16.20
CA ASP A 72 19.38 24.35 -15.28
C ASP A 72 17.93 24.87 -15.32
N GLY A 73 17.38 25.08 -16.51
CA GLY A 73 15.98 25.50 -16.66
C GLY A 73 14.98 24.45 -16.16
N ALA A 74 15.26 23.18 -16.41
CA ALA A 74 14.44 22.07 -15.93
C ALA A 74 14.51 21.92 -14.41
N VAL A 75 15.71 22.07 -13.82
CA VAL A 75 15.92 22.00 -12.36
C VAL A 75 15.11 23.09 -11.66
N ARG A 76 15.12 24.33 -12.17
CA ARG A 76 14.35 25.44 -11.59
C ARG A 76 12.86 25.13 -11.59
N TRP A 77 12.31 24.71 -12.72
CA TRP A 77 10.88 24.36 -12.81
C TRP A 77 10.51 23.15 -11.96
N ALA A 78 11.31 22.08 -11.99
CA ALA A 78 11.10 20.89 -11.16
C ALA A 78 11.14 21.21 -9.66
N LYS A 79 11.98 22.16 -9.23
CA LYS A 79 12.01 22.64 -7.84
C LYS A 79 10.67 23.23 -7.41
N ASP A 80 10.05 24.05 -8.26
CA ASP A 80 8.75 24.66 -7.97
C ASP A 80 7.64 23.59 -7.90
N LEU A 81 7.68 22.63 -8.84
CA LEU A 81 6.73 21.51 -8.85
C LEU A 81 6.86 20.65 -7.57
N ARG A 82 8.09 20.28 -7.19
CA ARG A 82 8.36 19.51 -5.97
C ARG A 82 7.91 20.26 -4.72
N LEU A 83 8.17 21.56 -4.63
CA LEU A 83 7.72 22.39 -3.51
C LEU A 83 6.19 22.52 -3.47
N ARG A 84 5.52 22.58 -4.63
CA ARG A 84 4.04 22.55 -4.69
C ARG A 84 3.50 21.22 -4.14
N ALA A 85 4.06 20.10 -4.58
CA ALA A 85 3.68 18.79 -4.05
C ALA A 85 3.93 18.70 -2.53
N LEU A 86 5.07 19.20 -2.04
CA LEU A 86 5.39 19.21 -0.62
C LEU A 86 4.41 20.06 0.21
N ARG A 87 3.95 21.20 -0.29
CA ARG A 87 2.94 22.03 0.38
C ARG A 87 1.61 21.28 0.55
N MET A 88 1.23 20.45 -0.42
CA MET A 88 0.01 19.66 -0.35
C MET A 88 0.17 18.43 0.55
N LEU A 89 1.29 17.73 0.43
CA LEU A 89 1.50 16.43 1.08
C LEU A 89 2.13 16.56 2.48
N GLY A 90 2.86 17.64 2.77
CA GLY A 90 3.52 17.85 4.06
C GLY A 90 2.59 17.79 5.27
N PRO A 91 1.40 18.41 5.24
CA PRO A 91 0.40 18.27 6.32
C PRO A 91 -0.16 16.85 6.45
N ILE A 92 -0.30 16.11 5.34
CA ILE A 92 -0.69 14.69 5.37
C ILE A 92 0.42 13.87 6.04
N MET A 93 1.68 14.10 5.65
CA MET A 93 2.84 13.42 6.25
C MET A 93 2.99 13.72 7.74
N ALA A 94 2.68 14.95 8.19
CA ALA A 94 2.67 15.29 9.61
C ALA A 94 1.63 14.48 10.40
N LYS A 95 0.43 14.30 9.85
CA LYS A 95 -0.61 13.45 10.42
C LYS A 95 -0.18 11.98 10.47
N LEU A 96 0.41 11.46 9.39
CA LEU A 96 0.90 10.09 9.32
C LEU A 96 1.94 9.80 10.40
N LYS A 97 2.87 10.73 10.65
CA LYS A 97 3.90 10.59 11.68
C LYS A 97 3.34 10.43 13.10
N GLN A 98 2.15 10.98 13.35
CA GLN A 98 1.49 10.93 14.65
C GLN A 98 0.43 9.84 14.74
N SER A 99 0.11 9.18 13.64
CA SER A 99 -0.94 8.17 13.58
C SER A 99 -0.47 6.85 14.20
N PRO A 100 -1.28 6.22 15.08
CA PRO A 100 -1.00 4.89 15.60
C PRO A 100 -1.35 3.76 14.60
N ASP A 101 -1.93 4.09 13.45
CA ASP A 101 -2.30 3.10 12.45
C ASP A 101 -1.05 2.44 11.85
N PRO A 102 -0.97 1.10 11.82
CA PRO A 102 0.20 0.40 11.28
C PRO A 102 0.53 0.78 9.82
N PHE A 103 -0.47 1.09 8.99
CA PHE A 103 -0.24 1.55 7.61
C PHE A 103 0.36 2.95 7.52
N ALA A 104 0.25 3.77 8.57
CA ALA A 104 0.74 5.15 8.52
C ALA A 104 2.24 5.22 8.26
N ALA A 105 3.03 4.34 8.85
CA ALA A 105 4.48 4.28 8.63
C ALA A 105 4.81 3.91 7.17
N ALA A 106 4.10 2.94 6.60
CA ALA A 106 4.29 2.53 5.20
C ALA A 106 3.91 3.66 4.22
N VAL A 107 2.78 4.33 4.45
CA VAL A 107 2.34 5.48 3.65
C VAL A 107 3.33 6.65 3.77
N LEU A 108 3.84 6.92 4.98
CA LEU A 108 4.84 7.97 5.19
C LEU A 108 6.13 7.64 4.41
N ALA A 109 6.60 6.40 4.47
CA ALA A 109 7.78 5.96 3.73
C ALA A 109 7.61 6.11 2.20
N VAL A 110 6.40 5.88 1.67
CA VAL A 110 6.08 6.14 0.25
C VAL A 110 6.28 7.62 -0.10
N TYR A 111 5.76 8.55 0.69
CA TYR A 111 5.94 9.98 0.44
C TYR A 111 7.39 10.43 0.63
N GLU A 112 8.09 9.91 1.64
CA GLU A 112 9.51 10.19 1.82
C GLU A 112 10.34 9.71 0.63
N MET A 113 10.02 8.53 0.09
CA MET A 113 10.63 7.95 -1.11
C MET A 113 10.37 8.83 -2.34
N LEU A 114 9.14 9.38 -2.51
CA LEU A 114 8.79 10.33 -3.55
C LEU A 114 9.68 11.59 -3.46
N PHE A 115 9.79 12.20 -2.28
CA PHE A 115 10.54 13.45 -2.13
C PHE A 115 12.06 13.30 -2.21
N LYS A 116 12.58 12.08 -2.07
CA LYS A 116 14.00 11.75 -2.34
C LYS A 116 14.35 11.75 -3.82
N ILE A 117 13.37 11.74 -4.75
CA ILE A 117 13.63 11.72 -6.20
C ILE A 117 14.38 12.98 -6.64
N THR A 118 15.54 12.76 -7.24
CA THR A 118 16.46 13.84 -7.71
C THR A 118 16.27 14.24 -9.16
N SER A 119 15.58 13.42 -9.98
CA SER A 119 15.40 13.70 -11.40
C SER A 119 14.45 14.87 -11.64
N SER A 120 14.92 15.93 -12.28
CA SER A 120 14.07 17.04 -12.72
C SER A 120 13.04 16.59 -13.78
N ALA A 121 13.40 15.64 -14.63
CA ALA A 121 12.50 15.08 -15.64
C ALA A 121 11.29 14.39 -14.99
N PHE A 122 11.52 13.59 -13.94
CA PHE A 122 10.41 12.95 -13.21
C PHE A 122 9.35 13.96 -12.76
N TRP A 123 9.77 15.07 -12.14
CA TRP A 123 8.84 16.09 -11.62
C TRP A 123 8.11 16.84 -12.75
N ILE A 124 8.77 17.08 -13.86
CA ILE A 124 8.18 17.75 -15.02
C ILE A 124 7.18 16.85 -15.74
N ASP A 125 7.53 15.59 -15.95
CA ASP A 125 6.66 14.62 -16.62
C ASP A 125 5.40 14.36 -15.81
N ASN A 126 5.51 14.38 -14.47
CA ASN A 126 4.40 14.17 -13.54
C ASN A 126 3.79 15.48 -13.00
N ARG A 127 3.97 16.62 -13.66
CA ARG A 127 3.52 17.95 -13.19
C ARG A 127 2.03 18.08 -12.92
N GLN A 128 1.21 17.24 -13.56
CA GLN A 128 -0.26 17.22 -13.39
C GLN A 128 -0.75 16.07 -12.52
N PHE A 129 0.17 15.25 -12.03
CA PHE A 129 -0.18 14.09 -11.23
C PHE A 129 -0.48 14.47 -9.78
N SER A 130 -1.58 13.96 -9.22
CA SER A 130 -2.08 14.40 -7.91
C SER A 130 -1.48 13.65 -6.73
N TYR A 131 -0.78 12.52 -6.93
CA TYR A 131 -0.30 11.63 -5.88
C TYR A 131 -1.41 11.29 -4.86
N ASP A 132 -2.58 10.97 -5.38
CA ASP A 132 -3.80 10.72 -4.64
C ASP A 132 -3.80 9.37 -3.90
N ARG A 133 -4.93 9.07 -3.25
CA ARG A 133 -5.12 7.83 -2.49
C ARG A 133 -4.91 6.55 -3.33
N ALA A 134 -5.32 6.56 -4.60
CA ALA A 134 -5.16 5.39 -5.47
C ALA A 134 -3.68 5.13 -5.76
N TRP A 135 -2.90 6.19 -6.00
CA TRP A 135 -1.46 6.11 -6.15
C TRP A 135 -0.79 5.61 -4.86
N VAL A 136 -1.18 6.12 -3.69
CA VAL A 136 -0.61 5.68 -2.41
C VAL A 136 -0.85 4.21 -2.16
N VAL A 137 -2.08 3.71 -2.38
CA VAL A 137 -2.39 2.28 -2.23
C VAL A 137 -1.50 1.44 -3.14
N PHE A 138 -1.35 1.84 -4.40
CA PHE A 138 -0.49 1.15 -5.36
C PHE A 138 0.97 1.10 -4.92
N GLU A 139 1.53 2.20 -4.44
CA GLU A 139 2.92 2.26 -3.94
C GLU A 139 3.13 1.42 -2.68
N VAL A 140 2.18 1.46 -1.72
CA VAL A 140 2.21 0.64 -0.50
C VAL A 140 2.17 -0.84 -0.86
N GLU A 141 1.28 -1.25 -1.77
CA GLU A 141 1.22 -2.64 -2.24
C GLU A 141 2.55 -3.09 -2.86
N HIS A 142 3.25 -2.21 -3.59
CA HIS A 142 4.57 -2.52 -4.15
C HIS A 142 5.64 -2.70 -3.08
N LEU A 143 5.62 -1.88 -2.04
CA LEU A 143 6.53 -2.02 -0.91
C LEU A 143 6.27 -3.32 -0.13
N MET A 144 5.00 -3.68 0.07
CA MET A 144 4.62 -4.88 0.82
C MET A 144 4.93 -6.18 0.08
N ARG A 145 5.02 -6.18 -1.25
CA ARG A 145 5.30 -7.41 -2.01
C ARG A 145 6.69 -7.95 -1.73
N PRO A 146 6.82 -9.26 -1.40
CA PRO A 146 8.12 -9.86 -1.12
C PRO A 146 9.02 -9.92 -2.37
N ARG A 147 8.40 -10.02 -3.56
CA ARG A 147 9.11 -10.07 -4.85
C ARG A 147 8.51 -9.06 -5.82
N PRO A 148 9.34 -8.37 -6.63
CA PRO A 148 8.83 -7.53 -7.69
C PRO A 148 8.08 -8.41 -8.69
N THR A 149 6.86 -8.01 -9.06
CA THR A 149 6.11 -8.68 -10.12
C THR A 149 6.60 -8.15 -11.47
N SER A 150 7.08 -9.03 -12.32
CA SER A 150 7.62 -8.69 -13.66
C SER A 150 6.58 -8.12 -14.63
N THR A 151 5.30 -8.14 -14.27
CA THR A 151 4.17 -7.70 -15.10
C THR A 151 3.70 -6.27 -14.82
N VAL A 152 4.34 -5.56 -13.89
CA VAL A 152 3.96 -4.17 -13.61
C VAL A 152 4.37 -3.32 -14.78
N ARG A 153 3.41 -2.79 -15.54
CA ARG A 153 3.67 -1.73 -16.50
C ARG A 153 4.32 -0.57 -15.74
N LEU A 154 5.47 -0.15 -16.21
CA LEU A 154 6.19 0.97 -15.64
C LEU A 154 5.28 2.21 -15.69
N ASN A 155 4.73 2.57 -14.53
CA ASN A 155 4.01 3.83 -14.41
C ASN A 155 5.03 4.92 -14.16
N SER A 156 5.12 5.88 -15.06
CA SER A 156 6.09 6.98 -14.97
C SER A 156 5.95 7.82 -13.69
N SER A 157 4.80 7.78 -13.00
CA SER A 157 4.56 8.49 -11.75
C SER A 157 4.92 7.68 -10.50
N SER A 158 5.30 6.40 -10.62
CA SER A 158 5.63 5.55 -9.48
C SER A 158 7.02 5.87 -8.93
N ALA A 159 7.07 6.19 -7.64
CA ALA A 159 8.32 6.36 -6.91
C ALA A 159 9.05 5.02 -6.74
N PHE A 160 8.32 3.93 -6.49
CA PHE A 160 8.89 2.58 -6.40
C PHE A 160 9.59 2.18 -7.71
N VAL A 161 8.93 2.40 -8.85
CA VAL A 161 9.51 2.09 -10.16
C VAL A 161 10.76 2.93 -10.43
N TYR A 162 10.72 4.22 -10.12
CA TYR A 162 11.88 5.10 -10.26
C TYR A 162 13.09 4.56 -9.46
N TRP A 163 12.90 4.28 -8.18
CA TRP A 163 13.98 3.79 -7.31
C TRP A 163 14.44 2.37 -7.64
N SER A 164 13.57 1.53 -8.20
CA SER A 164 13.97 0.19 -8.67
C SER A 164 15.01 0.24 -9.78
N GLN A 165 15.12 1.36 -10.49
CA GLN A 165 16.08 1.57 -11.58
C GLN A 165 17.30 2.38 -11.16
N VAL A 166 17.20 3.18 -10.10
CA VAL A 166 18.23 4.15 -9.70
C VAL A 166 19.00 3.69 -8.46
N ASP A 167 18.29 3.31 -7.39
CA ASP A 167 18.91 2.93 -6.13
C ASP A 167 17.97 2.05 -5.29
N LEU A 168 18.26 0.77 -5.22
CA LEU A 168 17.49 -0.21 -4.46
C LEU A 168 17.58 -0.02 -2.94
N SER A 169 18.59 0.70 -2.43
CA SER A 169 18.72 0.95 -0.98
C SER A 169 17.58 1.81 -0.44
N VAL A 170 17.07 2.73 -1.25
CA VAL A 170 15.91 3.58 -0.90
C VAL A 170 14.66 2.73 -0.74
N ILE A 171 14.46 1.74 -1.62
CA ILE A 171 13.35 0.79 -1.52
C ILE A 171 13.52 -0.10 -0.30
N ALA A 172 14.74 -0.58 -0.03
CA ALA A 172 14.98 -1.45 1.12
C ALA A 172 14.60 -0.76 2.43
N ALA A 173 15.01 0.48 2.64
CA ALA A 173 14.65 1.27 3.82
C ALA A 173 13.13 1.51 3.93
N ALA A 174 12.44 1.76 2.80
CA ALA A 174 10.99 1.92 2.81
C ALA A 174 10.24 0.59 3.05
N LYS A 175 10.80 -0.53 2.60
CA LYS A 175 10.24 -1.86 2.83
C LYS A 175 10.22 -2.27 4.30
N GLU A 176 11.20 -1.88 5.10
CA GLU A 176 11.19 -2.18 6.54
C GLU A 176 9.91 -1.67 7.21
N ALA A 177 9.48 -0.45 6.91
CA ALA A 177 8.23 0.10 7.43
C ALA A 177 6.99 -0.69 6.95
N ALA A 178 6.98 -1.10 5.67
CA ALA A 178 5.88 -1.88 5.10
C ALA A 178 5.83 -3.31 5.64
N HIS A 179 6.96 -3.95 5.87
CA HIS A 179 7.01 -5.29 6.47
C HIS A 179 6.51 -5.31 7.92
N ALA A 180 6.81 -4.29 8.71
CA ALA A 180 6.27 -4.17 10.07
C ALA A 180 4.72 -4.16 10.09
N VAL A 181 4.09 -3.59 9.05
CA VAL A 181 2.62 -3.64 8.90
C VAL A 181 2.12 -5.06 8.67
N ILE A 182 2.77 -5.83 7.79
CA ILE A 182 2.38 -7.23 7.50
C ILE A 182 2.42 -8.05 8.78
N ASP A 183 3.47 -7.96 9.55
CA ASP A 183 3.64 -8.73 10.78
C ASP A 183 2.54 -8.40 11.80
N VAL A 184 2.19 -7.13 11.97
CA VAL A 184 1.13 -6.69 12.87
C VAL A 184 -0.25 -7.18 12.41
N GLU A 185 -0.58 -7.02 11.13
CA GLU A 185 -1.90 -7.42 10.59
C GLU A 185 -2.06 -8.95 10.59
N VAL A 186 -1.00 -9.72 10.33
CA VAL A 186 -1.04 -11.19 10.43
C VAL A 186 -1.32 -11.65 11.86
N VAL A 187 -0.71 -11.01 12.86
CA VAL A 187 -0.96 -11.32 14.28
C VAL A 187 -2.40 -10.98 14.65
N LEU A 188 -2.92 -9.82 14.23
CA LEU A 188 -4.30 -9.42 14.51
C LEU A 188 -5.31 -10.35 13.83
N ALA A 189 -5.07 -10.74 12.58
CA ALA A 189 -5.92 -11.68 11.85
C ALA A 189 -5.91 -13.08 12.49
N ALA A 190 -4.77 -13.55 12.97
CA ALA A 190 -4.65 -14.84 13.67
C ALA A 190 -5.42 -14.84 15.00
N SER A 191 -5.34 -13.75 15.79
CA SER A 191 -6.06 -13.62 17.06
C SER A 191 -7.58 -13.50 16.89
N ALA A 192 -8.05 -12.93 15.78
CA ALA A 192 -9.48 -12.86 15.46
C ALA A 192 -10.07 -14.20 14.98
N SER A 193 -9.22 -15.13 14.55
CA SER A 193 -9.62 -16.42 13.96
C SER A 193 -9.65 -17.57 14.99
N GLU A 194 -9.32 -17.33 16.26
CA GLU A 194 -9.49 -18.36 17.28
C GLU A 194 -10.98 -18.66 17.46
N PRO A 195 -11.45 -19.88 17.13
CA PRO A 195 -12.84 -20.24 17.31
C PRO A 195 -13.11 -20.25 18.81
N THR A 196 -14.05 -19.43 19.26
CA THR A 196 -14.62 -19.52 20.61
C THR A 196 -15.06 -20.94 20.79
N ALA A 197 -14.36 -21.69 21.65
CA ALA A 197 -14.67 -23.09 21.94
C ALA A 197 -16.16 -23.20 22.32
N PRO A 198 -16.92 -24.14 21.74
CA PRO A 198 -18.32 -24.30 22.07
C PRO A 198 -18.43 -24.62 23.57
N LYS A 199 -19.15 -23.79 24.33
CA LYS A 199 -19.54 -24.09 25.72
C LYS A 199 -20.16 -25.46 25.70
N GLN A 200 -19.48 -26.44 26.31
CA GLN A 200 -20.02 -27.74 26.56
C GLN A 200 -21.27 -27.57 27.46
N ALA A 201 -22.43 -27.80 26.86
CA ALA A 201 -23.67 -27.96 27.62
C ALA A 201 -23.52 -29.23 28.47
N HIS A 202 -23.36 -29.04 29.77
CA HIS A 202 -23.48 -30.13 30.72
C HIS A 202 -24.89 -30.74 30.62
N CYS A 203 -24.97 -31.88 29.96
CA CYS A 203 -26.14 -32.73 29.99
C CYS A 203 -26.14 -33.42 31.34
N ALA A 204 -27.06 -33.05 32.24
CA ALA A 204 -27.28 -33.74 33.49
C ALA A 204 -27.82 -35.18 33.24
N PRO A 205 -27.37 -36.18 33.95
CA PRO A 205 -27.91 -37.53 33.80
C PRO A 205 -29.34 -37.58 34.35
N SER A 206 -30.30 -37.91 33.51
CA SER A 206 -31.65 -38.31 33.94
C SER A 206 -31.59 -39.67 34.62
N ILE A 207 -31.84 -39.69 35.94
CA ILE A 207 -32.09 -40.89 36.71
C ILE A 207 -33.53 -41.27 36.44
N PHE A 208 -33.75 -42.40 35.75
CA PHE A 208 -35.04 -43.12 35.75
C PHE A 208 -35.00 -44.24 36.80
N LEU A 209 -35.91 -44.13 37.71
CA LEU A 209 -36.46 -45.26 38.56
C LEU A 209 -37.51 -46.00 37.77
#